data_6db42b5840080545839cb8be209ef154
#
_entry.id   6db42b5840080545839cb8be209ef154
#
_cell.length_a   1.000
_cell.length_b   1.000
_cell.length_c   1.000
_cell.angle_alpha   90.00
_cell.angle_beta   90.00
_cell.angle_gamma   90.00
#
_symmetry.space_group_name_H-M   'P 1'
#
loop_
_entity.id
_entity.type
_entity.pdbx_description
1 polymer ?
#
loop_
_entity_poly.entity_id
_entity_poly.type
_entity_poly.pdbx_seq_one_letter_code
_entity_poly.pdbx_strand_id
1 'polypeptide(L)'
;DLKIAEYSVKAAHAGVGVAYGALFPALQIDSFFGAGSTNGTLAAPDNYYPIQDDYMNWGINPSTFGQIEAQKGAYQAQVYRYIQTVRKILRDVDDSFSASNYYSKSYANTFAALQRLEYKYKLQQDLYDTGLTGLPQILTDKIRLDNLLLSANQSKLQQAIATVNLYQELAGGYKYDESATQTSKVE
;
A
#
# COMPACT_ATOMS: atom_id res chain seq x y z
N ASP A 1 4.14 -1.63 -1.03
CA ASP A 1 3.43 -2.81 -1.56
C ASP A 1 4.35 -3.72 -2.37
N LEU A 2 5.17 -3.20 -3.29
CA LEU A 2 6.08 -4.02 -4.11
C LEU A 2 7.09 -4.80 -3.27
N LYS A 3 7.72 -4.15 -2.26
CA LYS A 3 8.64 -4.82 -1.34
C LYS A 3 7.97 -5.92 -0.52
N ILE A 4 6.73 -5.69 -0.08
CA ILE A 4 5.95 -6.70 0.66
C ILE A 4 5.72 -7.92 -0.24
N ALA A 5 5.32 -7.70 -1.49
CA ALA A 5 5.12 -8.77 -2.45
C ALA A 5 6.43 -9.53 -2.76
N GLU A 6 7.57 -8.83 -2.87
CA GLU A 6 8.89 -9.44 -3.06
C GLU A 6 9.29 -10.32 -1.85
N TYR A 7 9.14 -9.81 -0.64
CA TYR A 7 9.44 -10.59 0.58
C TYR A 7 8.49 -11.78 0.73
N SER A 8 7.23 -11.68 0.29
CA SER A 8 6.29 -12.81 0.30
C SER A 8 6.75 -13.93 -0.65
N VAL A 9 7.31 -13.58 -1.81
CA VAL A 9 7.91 -14.57 -2.74
C VAL A 9 9.14 -15.22 -2.10
N LYS A 10 10.03 -14.44 -1.46
CA LYS A 10 11.21 -14.96 -0.76
C LYS A 10 10.83 -15.90 0.39
N ALA A 11 9.81 -15.53 1.17
CA ALA A 11 9.30 -16.37 2.25
C ALA A 11 8.71 -17.69 1.73
N ALA A 12 7.93 -17.65 0.65
CA ALA A 12 7.39 -18.86 0.04
C ALA A 12 8.49 -19.77 -0.55
N HIS A 13 9.54 -19.17 -1.13
CA HIS A 13 10.71 -19.92 -1.60
C HIS A 13 11.44 -20.60 -0.43
N ALA A 14 11.64 -19.90 0.68
CA ALA A 14 12.23 -20.49 1.89
C ALA A 14 11.35 -21.63 2.44
N GLY A 15 10.01 -21.52 2.36
CA GLY A 15 9.07 -22.59 2.72
C GLY A 15 9.27 -23.87 1.90
N VAL A 16 9.62 -23.76 0.63
CA VAL A 16 9.99 -24.91 -0.20
C VAL A 16 11.27 -25.57 0.35
N GLY A 17 12.28 -24.78 0.74
CA GLY A 17 13.51 -25.29 1.38
C GLY A 17 13.22 -26.04 2.69
N VAL A 18 12.33 -25.51 3.53
CA VAL A 18 11.88 -26.17 4.76
C VAL A 18 11.20 -27.51 4.45
N ALA A 19 10.33 -27.56 3.42
CA ALA A 19 9.69 -28.81 3.01
C ALA A 19 10.69 -29.88 2.53
N TYR A 20 11.73 -29.48 1.81
CA TYR A 20 12.84 -30.36 1.46
C TYR A 20 13.64 -30.78 2.70
N GLY A 21 13.79 -29.93 3.70
CA GLY A 21 14.42 -30.24 4.98
C GLY A 21 13.80 -31.42 5.68
N ALA A 22 12.49 -31.64 5.51
CA ALA A 22 11.78 -32.79 6.09
C ALA A 22 12.19 -34.17 5.51
N LEU A 23 12.97 -34.21 4.43
CA LEU A 23 13.57 -35.42 3.88
C LEU A 23 14.86 -35.84 4.62
N PHE A 24 15.44 -34.92 5.40
CA PHE A 24 16.67 -35.17 6.15
C PHE A 24 16.38 -35.56 7.57
N PRO A 25 17.27 -36.34 8.22
CA PRO A 25 17.11 -36.68 9.64
C PRO A 25 17.11 -35.44 10.51
N ALA A 26 16.16 -35.33 11.43
CA ALA A 26 16.13 -34.33 12.47
C ALA A 26 16.80 -34.82 13.74
N LEU A 27 17.80 -34.10 14.22
CA LEU A 27 18.41 -34.30 15.52
C LEU A 27 17.69 -33.47 16.56
N GLN A 28 17.08 -34.13 17.56
CA GLN A 28 16.43 -33.46 18.66
C GLN A 28 17.24 -33.69 19.92
N ILE A 29 17.65 -32.64 20.58
CA ILE A 29 18.38 -32.64 21.85
C ILE A 29 17.47 -31.96 22.87
N ASP A 30 16.90 -32.78 23.77
CA ASP A 30 16.12 -32.29 24.88
C ASP A 30 16.91 -32.45 26.17
N SER A 31 17.22 -31.33 26.86
CA SER A 31 17.88 -31.36 28.16
C SER A 31 17.01 -30.67 29.21
N PHE A 32 16.75 -31.39 30.29
CA PHE A 32 16.06 -30.88 31.46
C PHE A 32 17.03 -30.69 32.63
N PHE A 33 17.11 -29.49 33.14
CA PHE A 33 17.85 -29.17 34.35
C PHE A 33 16.87 -28.81 35.46
N GLY A 34 16.68 -29.70 36.42
CA GLY A 34 15.76 -29.46 37.52
C GLY A 34 15.75 -30.58 38.54
N ALA A 35 15.11 -30.39 39.69
CA ALA A 35 14.84 -31.42 40.67
C ALA A 35 13.56 -32.15 40.27
N GLY A 36 13.64 -33.45 40.03
CA GLY A 36 12.49 -34.32 39.75
C GLY A 36 12.00 -34.97 41.03
N SER A 37 10.67 -35.08 41.22
CA SER A 37 10.07 -35.87 42.29
C SER A 37 9.44 -37.10 41.70
N THR A 38 9.93 -38.28 42.06
CA THR A 38 9.25 -39.55 41.85
C THR A 38 8.55 -39.89 43.15
N ASN A 39 7.30 -39.84 43.29
CA ASN A 39 6.49 -40.12 44.49
C ASN A 39 6.20 -38.94 45.43
N GLY A 40 6.15 -37.68 44.95
CA GLY A 40 5.70 -36.58 45.75
C GLY A 40 6.69 -36.05 46.80
N THR A 41 7.85 -36.62 46.92
CA THR A 41 8.96 -36.14 47.73
C THR A 41 9.99 -35.46 46.85
N LEU A 42 10.35 -34.23 47.16
CA LEU A 42 11.46 -33.54 46.50
C LEU A 42 12.74 -34.33 46.73
N ALA A 43 13.37 -34.79 45.65
CA ALA A 43 14.65 -35.48 45.76
C ALA A 43 15.72 -34.48 46.32
N ALA A 44 16.51 -35.03 47.25
CA ALA A 44 17.65 -34.27 47.78
C ALA A 44 18.62 -33.81 46.65
N PRO A 45 19.35 -32.74 46.80
CA PRO A 45 20.24 -32.20 45.75
C PRO A 45 21.26 -33.17 45.19
N ASP A 46 21.52 -34.27 45.87
CA ASP A 46 22.47 -35.28 45.44
C ASP A 46 21.96 -36.22 44.34
N ASN A 47 20.66 -36.18 43.98
CA ASN A 47 20.04 -36.93 42.90
C ASN A 47 19.73 -36.07 41.69
N TYR A 48 20.73 -35.37 41.21
CA TYR A 48 20.65 -34.59 40.00
C TYR A 48 20.83 -35.54 38.77
N TYR A 49 19.73 -35.87 38.12
CA TYR A 49 19.80 -36.61 36.85
C TYR A 49 19.51 -35.63 35.73
N PRO A 50 20.51 -35.23 34.91
CA PRO A 50 20.22 -34.62 33.65
C PRO A 50 19.53 -35.67 32.77
N ILE A 51 18.24 -35.52 32.54
CA ILE A 51 17.55 -36.30 31.50
C ILE A 51 17.95 -35.63 30.20
N GLN A 52 18.84 -36.31 29.48
CA GLN A 52 19.26 -35.94 28.15
C GLN A 52 18.75 -37.06 27.24
N ASP A 53 17.64 -36.78 26.55
CA ASP A 53 17.12 -37.67 25.51
C ASP A 53 17.57 -37.11 24.15
N ASP A 54 18.70 -37.65 23.68
CA ASP A 54 19.18 -37.40 22.32
C ASP A 54 18.59 -38.48 21.42
N TYR A 55 17.68 -38.07 20.53
CA TYR A 55 17.19 -39.01 19.54
C TYR A 55 17.21 -38.41 18.15
N MET A 56 17.58 -39.26 17.19
CA MET A 56 17.52 -38.94 15.78
C MET A 56 16.25 -39.56 15.20
N ASN A 57 15.34 -38.71 14.75
CA ASN A 57 14.14 -39.16 14.06
C ASN A 57 14.33 -39.02 12.55
N TRP A 58 14.29 -40.14 11.86
CA TRP A 58 14.37 -40.18 10.42
C TRP A 58 13.36 -41.17 9.86
N GLY A 59 12.42 -40.66 9.10
CA GLY A 59 11.43 -41.46 8.40
C GLY A 59 10.95 -40.73 7.14
N ILE A 60 11.18 -41.32 5.97
CA ILE A 60 10.62 -40.80 4.72
C ILE A 60 9.17 -41.27 4.65
N ASN A 61 8.26 -40.31 4.85
CA ASN A 61 6.83 -40.55 4.68
C ASN A 61 6.41 -40.13 3.26
N PRO A 62 5.62 -40.96 2.52
CA PRO A 62 5.07 -40.55 1.22
C PRO A 62 4.34 -39.20 1.22
N SER A 63 3.72 -38.80 2.34
CA SER A 63 3.09 -37.51 2.52
C SER A 63 4.07 -36.33 2.40
N THR A 64 5.36 -36.52 2.69
CA THR A 64 6.41 -35.50 2.58
C THR A 64 6.56 -35.00 1.13
N PHE A 65 6.46 -35.89 0.16
CA PHE A 65 6.50 -35.53 -1.26
C PHE A 65 5.30 -34.67 -1.65
N GLY A 66 4.10 -35.01 -1.13
CA GLY A 66 2.90 -34.17 -1.33
C GLY A 66 3.04 -32.77 -0.71
N GLN A 67 3.66 -32.67 0.46
CA GLN A 67 3.94 -31.39 1.11
C GLN A 67 4.94 -30.55 0.31
N ILE A 68 5.98 -31.14 -0.26
CA ILE A 68 6.92 -30.45 -1.14
C ILE A 68 6.21 -29.90 -2.37
N GLU A 69 5.36 -30.71 -3.02
CA GLU A 69 4.60 -30.25 -4.19
C GLU A 69 3.60 -29.13 -3.82
N ALA A 70 2.94 -29.23 -2.68
CA ALA A 70 2.07 -28.17 -2.17
C ALA A 70 2.84 -26.86 -1.93
N GLN A 71 4.03 -26.91 -1.35
CA GLN A 71 4.87 -25.72 -1.13
C GLN A 71 5.40 -25.12 -2.43
N LYS A 72 5.74 -25.95 -3.43
CA LYS A 72 6.09 -25.46 -4.78
C LYS A 72 4.90 -24.74 -5.43
N GLY A 73 3.70 -25.32 -5.33
CA GLY A 73 2.47 -24.67 -5.81
C GLY A 73 2.21 -23.33 -5.12
N ALA A 74 2.40 -23.27 -3.79
CA ALA A 74 2.29 -22.03 -3.02
C ALA A 74 3.32 -20.98 -3.45
N TYR A 75 4.56 -21.37 -3.69
CA TYR A 75 5.60 -20.49 -4.24
C TYR A 75 5.21 -19.94 -5.61
N GLN A 76 4.77 -20.79 -6.54
CA GLN A 76 4.31 -20.34 -7.86
C GLN A 76 3.15 -19.36 -7.74
N ALA A 77 2.19 -19.61 -6.86
CA ALA A 77 1.08 -18.69 -6.63
C ALA A 77 1.56 -17.30 -6.13
N GLN A 78 2.58 -17.26 -5.26
CA GLN A 78 3.16 -15.99 -4.81
C GLN A 78 3.91 -15.26 -5.93
N VAL A 79 4.60 -15.97 -6.82
CA VAL A 79 5.23 -15.36 -8.02
C VAL A 79 4.17 -14.71 -8.92
N TYR A 80 3.05 -15.39 -9.19
CA TYR A 80 1.97 -14.80 -9.98
C TYR A 80 1.32 -13.58 -9.29
N ARG A 81 1.15 -13.62 -7.97
CA ARG A 81 0.67 -12.47 -7.19
C ARG A 81 1.62 -11.28 -7.28
N TYR A 82 2.92 -11.52 -7.22
CA TYR A 82 3.93 -10.49 -7.42
C TYR A 82 3.79 -9.84 -8.79
N ILE A 83 3.69 -10.64 -9.86
CA ILE A 83 3.50 -10.12 -11.23
C ILE A 83 2.21 -9.30 -11.34
N GLN A 84 1.11 -9.76 -10.72
CA GLN A 84 -0.15 -8.99 -10.68
C GLN A 84 0.01 -7.66 -9.94
N THR A 85 0.75 -7.66 -8.82
CA THR A 85 1.02 -6.42 -8.05
C THR A 85 1.82 -5.43 -8.88
N VAL A 86 2.87 -5.88 -9.59
CA VAL A 86 3.64 -5.02 -10.52
C VAL A 86 2.74 -4.42 -11.60
N ARG A 87 1.92 -5.25 -12.25
CA ARG A 87 1.00 -4.78 -13.30
C ARG A 87 -0.04 -3.80 -12.77
N LYS A 88 -0.52 -4.02 -11.54
CA LYS A 88 -1.45 -3.11 -10.88
C LYS A 88 -0.79 -1.75 -10.64
N ILE A 89 0.40 -1.74 -10.04
CA ILE A 89 1.14 -0.49 -9.75
C ILE A 89 1.39 0.31 -11.03
N LEU A 90 1.84 -0.35 -12.11
CA LEU A 90 2.06 0.32 -13.39
C LEU A 90 0.79 0.95 -13.95
N ARG A 91 -0.36 0.27 -13.83
CA ARG A 91 -1.65 0.81 -14.25
C ARG A 91 -2.06 1.99 -13.37
N ASP A 92 -1.94 1.85 -12.05
CA ASP A 92 -2.34 2.89 -11.09
C ASP A 92 -1.53 4.18 -11.31
N VAL A 93 -0.24 4.07 -11.63
CA VAL A 93 0.61 5.21 -12.01
C VAL A 93 0.16 5.84 -13.33
N ASP A 94 -0.12 5.04 -14.36
CA ASP A 94 -0.57 5.54 -15.67
C ASP A 94 -1.94 6.23 -15.57
N ASP A 95 -2.88 5.62 -14.83
CA ASP A 95 -4.20 6.17 -14.56
C ASP A 95 -4.10 7.48 -13.78
N SER A 96 -3.25 7.55 -12.75
CA SER A 96 -3.02 8.76 -11.95
C SER A 96 -2.38 9.89 -12.75
N PHE A 97 -1.43 9.56 -13.62
CA PHE A 97 -0.79 10.52 -14.53
C PHE A 97 -1.82 11.08 -15.54
N SER A 98 -2.60 10.21 -16.15
CA SER A 98 -3.65 10.57 -17.09
C SER A 98 -4.73 11.42 -16.44
N ALA A 99 -5.16 11.04 -15.22
CA ALA A 99 -6.12 11.81 -14.42
C ALA A 99 -5.58 13.20 -14.07
N SER A 100 -4.32 13.32 -13.63
CA SER A 100 -3.69 14.61 -13.32
C SER A 100 -3.67 15.54 -14.53
N ASN A 101 -3.30 15.03 -15.70
CA ASN A 101 -3.30 15.81 -16.94
C ASN A 101 -4.72 16.22 -17.38
N TYR A 102 -5.68 15.29 -17.29
CA TYR A 102 -7.07 15.57 -17.61
C TYR A 102 -7.67 16.66 -16.72
N TYR A 103 -7.54 16.53 -15.39
CA TYR A 103 -8.10 17.50 -14.46
C TYR A 103 -7.39 18.86 -14.52
N SER A 104 -6.09 18.89 -14.82
CA SER A 104 -5.37 20.14 -15.08
C SER A 104 -5.94 20.89 -16.27
N LYS A 105 -6.17 20.21 -17.40
CA LYS A 105 -6.79 20.80 -18.59
C LYS A 105 -8.25 21.18 -18.33
N SER A 106 -9.00 20.36 -17.63
CA SER A 106 -10.40 20.62 -17.25
C SER A 106 -10.50 21.90 -16.42
N TYR A 107 -9.65 22.04 -15.41
CA TYR A 107 -9.61 23.25 -14.59
C TYR A 107 -9.26 24.50 -15.43
N ALA A 108 -8.23 24.42 -16.28
CA ALA A 108 -7.83 25.54 -17.13
C ALA A 108 -8.98 25.99 -18.07
N ASN A 109 -9.71 25.04 -18.67
CA ASN A 109 -10.85 25.32 -19.53
C ASN A 109 -12.02 25.95 -18.76
N THR A 110 -12.36 25.40 -17.59
CA THR A 110 -13.44 25.91 -16.74
C THR A 110 -13.09 27.30 -16.20
N PHE A 111 -11.84 27.53 -15.82
CA PHE A 111 -11.37 28.84 -15.37
C PHE A 111 -11.42 29.88 -16.49
N ALA A 112 -11.01 29.54 -17.72
CA ALA A 112 -11.13 30.44 -18.86
C ALA A 112 -12.60 30.75 -19.19
N ALA A 113 -13.50 29.80 -19.07
CA ALA A 113 -14.95 30.04 -19.23
C ALA A 113 -15.50 30.96 -18.14
N LEU A 114 -15.03 30.81 -16.88
CA LEU A 114 -15.41 31.67 -15.76
C LEU A 114 -15.01 33.13 -16.04
N GLN A 115 -13.77 33.38 -16.46
CA GLN A 115 -13.29 34.72 -16.78
C GLN A 115 -14.13 35.39 -17.89
N ARG A 116 -14.50 34.63 -18.94
CA ARG A 116 -15.36 35.15 -20.02
C ARG A 116 -16.76 35.47 -19.51
N LEU A 117 -17.31 34.65 -18.62
CA LEU A 117 -18.64 34.87 -18.06
C LEU A 117 -18.65 36.02 -17.06
N GLU A 118 -17.59 36.22 -16.28
CA GLU A 118 -17.40 37.36 -15.41
C GLU A 118 -17.37 38.68 -16.21
N TYR A 119 -16.62 38.69 -17.31
CA TYR A 119 -16.57 39.86 -18.21
C TYR A 119 -17.96 40.14 -18.81
N LYS A 120 -18.67 39.11 -19.30
CA LYS A 120 -20.03 39.24 -19.80
C LYS A 120 -20.98 39.79 -18.74
N TYR A 121 -20.91 39.29 -17.51
CA TYR A 121 -21.75 39.70 -16.38
C TYR A 121 -21.53 41.21 -16.07
N LYS A 122 -20.28 41.68 -16.06
CA LYS A 122 -19.96 43.10 -15.86
C LYS A 122 -20.59 43.97 -16.95
N LEU A 123 -20.48 43.56 -18.21
CA LEU A 123 -21.10 44.29 -19.32
C LEU A 123 -22.62 44.33 -19.19
N GLN A 124 -23.26 43.22 -18.77
CA GLN A 124 -24.70 43.19 -18.52
C GLN A 124 -25.13 44.12 -17.36
N GLN A 125 -24.28 44.24 -16.35
CA GLN A 125 -24.49 45.12 -15.22
C GLN A 125 -24.47 46.60 -15.67
N ASP A 126 -23.50 46.99 -16.50
CA ASP A 126 -23.42 48.32 -17.09
C ASP A 126 -24.66 48.67 -17.96
N LEU A 127 -25.15 47.67 -18.73
CA LEU A 127 -26.37 47.84 -19.54
C LEU A 127 -27.63 48.00 -18.67
N TYR A 128 -27.68 47.35 -17.52
CA TYR A 128 -28.78 47.52 -16.57
C TYR A 128 -28.77 48.92 -15.93
N ASP A 129 -27.58 49.35 -15.51
CA ASP A 129 -27.44 50.69 -14.89
C ASP A 129 -27.82 51.82 -15.85
N THR A 130 -27.66 51.57 -17.16
CA THR A 130 -28.13 52.49 -18.21
C THR A 130 -29.59 52.27 -18.63
N GLY A 131 -30.31 51.31 -18.02
CA GLY A 131 -31.70 51.00 -18.30
C GLY A 131 -31.95 50.25 -19.61
N LEU A 132 -30.92 49.68 -20.23
CA LEU A 132 -30.99 48.96 -21.50
C LEU A 132 -31.33 47.48 -21.35
N THR A 133 -31.26 46.94 -20.13
CA THR A 133 -31.62 45.54 -19.84
C THR A 133 -32.44 45.43 -18.55
N GLY A 134 -33.20 44.34 -18.40
CA GLY A 134 -34.07 44.11 -17.23
C GLY A 134 -33.40 43.28 -16.13
N LEU A 135 -33.87 43.47 -14.90
CA LEU A 135 -33.43 42.73 -13.70
C LEU A 135 -33.43 41.21 -13.88
N PRO A 136 -34.46 40.56 -14.51
CA PRO A 136 -34.45 39.09 -14.68
C PRO A 136 -33.25 38.59 -15.46
N GLN A 137 -32.75 39.34 -16.44
CA GLN A 137 -31.58 38.93 -17.23
C GLN A 137 -30.32 38.95 -16.39
N ILE A 138 -30.11 39.97 -15.56
CA ILE A 138 -28.95 40.04 -14.63
C ILE A 138 -28.98 38.91 -13.64
N LEU A 139 -30.12 38.63 -13.01
CA LEU A 139 -30.27 37.54 -12.06
C LEU A 139 -29.96 36.17 -12.70
N THR A 140 -30.42 35.97 -13.95
CA THR A 140 -30.10 34.77 -14.71
C THR A 140 -28.59 34.63 -14.97
N ASP A 141 -27.93 35.71 -15.40
CA ASP A 141 -26.49 35.71 -15.66
C ASP A 141 -25.69 35.56 -14.35
N LYS A 142 -26.17 36.12 -13.23
CA LYS A 142 -25.58 35.93 -11.90
C LYS A 142 -25.63 34.45 -11.46
N ILE A 143 -26.79 33.80 -11.58
CA ILE A 143 -26.95 32.39 -11.27
C ILE A 143 -25.99 31.51 -12.11
N ARG A 144 -25.86 31.83 -13.40
CA ARG A 144 -24.90 31.13 -14.29
C ARG A 144 -23.47 31.31 -13.82
N LEU A 145 -23.10 32.54 -13.42
CA LEU A 145 -21.76 32.85 -12.91
C LEU A 145 -21.46 32.04 -11.63
N ASP A 146 -22.40 32.03 -10.68
CA ASP A 146 -22.23 31.34 -9.41
C ASP A 146 -22.13 29.83 -9.63
N ASN A 147 -22.94 29.25 -10.53
CA ASN A 147 -22.85 27.83 -10.89
C ASN A 147 -21.51 27.47 -11.57
N LEU A 148 -21.01 28.37 -12.44
CA LEU A 148 -19.72 28.13 -13.09
C LEU A 148 -18.56 28.30 -12.10
N LEU A 149 -18.67 29.21 -11.12
CA LEU A 149 -17.71 29.35 -10.03
C LEU A 149 -17.64 28.08 -9.15
N LEU A 150 -18.79 27.49 -8.82
CA LEU A 150 -18.85 26.21 -8.13
C LEU A 150 -18.17 25.10 -8.95
N SER A 151 -18.45 25.04 -10.25
CA SER A 151 -17.83 24.08 -11.15
C SER A 151 -16.31 24.26 -11.25
N ALA A 152 -15.82 25.50 -11.30
CA ALA A 152 -14.40 25.82 -11.30
C ALA A 152 -13.71 25.36 -9.99
N ASN A 153 -14.34 25.61 -8.84
CA ASN A 153 -13.83 25.17 -7.55
C ASN A 153 -13.80 23.64 -7.43
N GLN A 154 -14.83 22.95 -7.93
CA GLN A 154 -14.85 21.49 -8.00
C GLN A 154 -13.73 20.95 -8.90
N SER A 155 -13.53 21.55 -10.08
CA SER A 155 -12.44 21.15 -10.99
C SER A 155 -11.07 21.36 -10.36
N LYS A 156 -10.87 22.47 -9.63
CA LYS A 156 -9.64 22.73 -8.87
C LYS A 156 -9.40 21.70 -7.77
N LEU A 157 -10.45 21.34 -7.04
CA LEU A 157 -10.37 20.29 -6.02
C LEU A 157 -9.97 18.94 -6.64
N GLN A 158 -10.59 18.55 -7.77
CA GLN A 158 -10.26 17.31 -8.46
C GLN A 158 -8.81 17.31 -8.98
N GLN A 159 -8.33 18.43 -9.48
CA GLN A 159 -6.93 18.59 -9.88
C GLN A 159 -5.99 18.38 -8.68
N ALA A 160 -6.29 18.99 -7.53
CA ALA A 160 -5.47 18.83 -6.33
C ALA A 160 -5.45 17.37 -5.85
N ILE A 161 -6.62 16.70 -5.81
CA ILE A 161 -6.73 15.29 -5.45
C ILE A 161 -5.93 14.41 -6.42
N ALA A 162 -6.08 14.62 -7.73
CA ALA A 162 -5.35 13.85 -8.74
C ALA A 162 -3.83 14.03 -8.61
N THR A 163 -3.38 15.23 -8.28
CA THR A 163 -1.96 15.51 -8.03
C THR A 163 -1.45 14.77 -6.79
N VAL A 164 -2.21 14.78 -5.69
CA VAL A 164 -1.85 14.06 -4.46
C VAL A 164 -1.80 12.55 -4.72
N ASN A 165 -2.79 12.00 -5.43
CA ASN A 165 -2.82 10.58 -5.78
C ASN A 165 -1.60 10.19 -6.64
N LEU A 166 -1.24 11.02 -7.62
CA LEU A 166 -0.04 10.80 -8.43
C LEU A 166 1.23 10.74 -7.57
N TYR A 167 1.39 11.67 -6.63
CA TYR A 167 2.52 11.63 -5.69
C TYR A 167 2.48 10.41 -4.78
N GLN A 168 1.31 9.99 -4.34
CA GLN A 168 1.14 8.80 -3.50
C GLN A 168 1.57 7.53 -4.25
N GLU A 169 1.16 7.38 -5.51
CA GLU A 169 1.55 6.22 -6.33
C GLU A 169 3.05 6.23 -6.69
N LEU A 170 3.62 7.41 -6.94
CA LEU A 170 5.04 7.57 -7.22
C LEU A 170 5.93 7.43 -5.97
N ALA A 171 5.44 7.82 -4.79
CA ALA A 171 6.20 7.79 -3.53
C ALA A 171 6.46 6.37 -3.01
N GLY A 172 5.90 5.33 -3.62
CA GLY A 172 6.24 3.93 -3.35
C GLY A 172 7.72 3.59 -3.55
N GLY A 173 8.51 4.51 -4.14
CA GLY A 173 9.97 4.41 -4.33
C GLY A 173 10.81 5.35 -3.46
N TYR A 174 10.19 6.15 -2.58
CA TYR A 174 10.95 7.05 -1.71
C TYR A 174 11.76 6.26 -0.70
N LYS A 175 13.07 6.31 -0.83
CA LYS A 175 13.99 5.81 0.21
C LYS A 175 14.01 6.85 1.31
N TYR A 176 13.45 6.51 2.46
CA TYR A 176 13.67 7.28 3.68
C TYR A 176 15.16 7.24 4.01
N ASP A 177 15.84 8.35 3.88
CA ASP A 177 17.25 8.46 4.22
C ASP A 177 17.34 8.73 5.71
N GLU A 178 17.61 7.66 6.49
CA GLU A 178 17.77 7.74 7.95
C GLU A 178 18.93 8.69 8.36
N SER A 179 19.85 9.00 7.46
CA SER A 179 20.97 9.89 7.74
C SER A 179 20.56 11.35 7.95
N ALA A 180 19.46 11.78 7.34
CA ALA A 180 18.96 13.15 7.49
C ALA A 180 18.31 13.45 8.84
N THR A 181 17.89 12.41 9.60
CA THR A 181 17.20 12.58 10.88
C THR A 181 18.15 12.66 12.07
N GLN A 182 19.41 12.23 11.91
CA GLN A 182 20.41 12.30 13.00
C GLN A 182 21.06 13.67 13.13
N THR A 183 21.04 14.51 12.10
CA THR A 183 21.64 15.86 12.14
C THR A 183 20.75 16.90 12.83
N SER A 184 19.47 16.64 13.06
CA SER A 184 18.58 17.60 13.74
C SER A 184 18.43 17.39 15.26
N LYS A 185 19.21 16.47 15.86
CA LYS A 185 19.20 16.22 17.32
C LYS A 185 20.43 16.72 18.05
N VAL A 186 21.28 17.50 17.40
CA VAL A 186 22.53 18.08 18.00
C VAL A 186 22.55 19.59 17.78
N GLU A 187 21.48 20.31 18.09
CA GLU A 187 21.47 21.74 18.38
C GLU A 187 20.49 22.01 19.52
#